data_8f4c3565f4e0f7fcb31f819221bd17c0
#
_entry.id   8f4c3565f4e0f7fcb31f819221bd17c0
#
_cell.length_a   1.000
_cell.length_b   1.000
_cell.length_c   1.000
_cell.angle_alpha   90.00
_cell.angle_beta   90.00
_cell.angle_gamma   90.00
#
_symmetry.space_group_name_H-M   'P 1'
#
loop_
_entity.id
_entity.type
_entity.pdbx_description
1 polymer ?
#
loop_
_entity_poly.entity_id
_entity_poly.type
_entity_poly.pdbx_seq_one_letter_code
_entity_poly.pdbx_strand_id
1 'polypeptide(L)'
;MEKSNDILMPEFERLLKEGHMVEFAPKGVSMRPFIEGGRDKVVLKLCSEPKVGIIVLAKVNDTYVLHRIYKIRGKKIILQGDGNLTGQEVCTEKDIIGRVVRVKGKYGKHKRLTKGRLWRHLPLFIRKIVLKIYRICILLTDYED
;
A
#
# COMPACT_ATOMS: atom_id res chain seq x y z
N MET A 1 -19.54 0.22 -2.65
CA MET A 1 -18.18 0.53 -3.08
C MET A 1 -17.11 -0.47 -2.65
N GLU A 2 -17.16 -1.00 -1.44
CA GLU A 2 -16.26 -2.09 -1.04
C GLU A 2 -16.46 -3.35 -1.89
N LYS A 3 -17.70 -3.65 -2.24
CA LYS A 3 -18.03 -4.78 -3.12
C LYS A 3 -17.45 -4.61 -4.53
N SER A 4 -17.26 -3.38 -5.02
CA SER A 4 -16.70 -3.16 -6.34
C SER A 4 -15.22 -3.48 -6.40
N ASN A 5 -14.46 -3.26 -5.33
CA ASN A 5 -13.04 -3.62 -5.28
C ASN A 5 -12.86 -5.13 -5.24
N ASP A 6 -13.67 -5.85 -4.46
CA ASP A 6 -13.62 -7.31 -4.41
C ASP A 6 -13.97 -7.95 -5.75
N ILE A 7 -14.88 -7.33 -6.51
CA ILE A 7 -15.25 -7.79 -7.86
C ILE A 7 -14.13 -7.47 -8.85
N LEU A 8 -13.46 -6.31 -8.70
CA LEU A 8 -12.44 -5.85 -9.62
C LEU A 8 -11.08 -6.50 -9.41
N MET A 9 -10.77 -6.96 -8.19
CA MET A 9 -9.45 -7.51 -7.87
C MET A 9 -9.05 -8.74 -8.71
N PRO A 10 -9.93 -9.72 -8.94
CA PRO A 10 -9.60 -10.83 -9.86
C PRO A 10 -9.32 -10.35 -11.28
N GLU A 11 -10.03 -9.33 -11.75
CA GLU A 11 -9.80 -8.72 -13.06
C GLU A 11 -8.45 -8.02 -13.12
N PHE A 12 -8.06 -7.32 -12.04
CA PHE A 12 -6.74 -6.70 -11.95
C PHE A 12 -5.63 -7.75 -12.01
N GLU A 13 -5.79 -8.86 -11.31
CA GLU A 13 -4.84 -9.96 -11.34
C GLU A 13 -4.66 -10.49 -12.76
N ARG A 14 -5.75 -10.68 -13.49
CA ARG A 14 -5.71 -11.12 -14.88
C ARG A 14 -4.97 -10.12 -15.77
N LEU A 15 -5.31 -8.83 -15.66
CA LEU A 15 -4.68 -7.78 -16.47
C LEU A 15 -3.18 -7.68 -16.18
N LEU A 16 -2.78 -7.78 -14.92
CA LEU A 16 -1.38 -7.74 -14.53
C LEU A 16 -0.60 -8.92 -15.11
N LYS A 17 -1.19 -10.11 -15.08
CA LYS A 17 -0.57 -11.31 -15.68
C LYS A 17 -0.40 -11.19 -17.19
N GLU A 18 -1.29 -10.45 -17.85
CA GLU A 18 -1.19 -10.16 -19.28
C GLU A 18 -0.18 -9.05 -19.61
N GLY A 19 0.46 -8.46 -18.61
CA GLY A 19 1.46 -7.42 -18.79
C GLY A 19 0.95 -5.99 -18.75
N HIS A 20 -0.32 -5.78 -18.42
CA HIS A 20 -0.90 -4.45 -18.31
C HIS A 20 -0.59 -3.83 -16.96
N MET A 21 -0.51 -2.49 -16.92
CA MET A 21 -0.54 -1.74 -15.68
C MET A 21 -1.99 -1.47 -15.29
N VAL A 22 -2.26 -1.41 -13.99
CA VAL A 22 -3.59 -1.18 -13.44
C VAL A 22 -3.55 -0.03 -12.46
N GLU A 23 -4.48 0.90 -12.61
CA GLU A 23 -4.64 2.03 -11.68
C GLU A 23 -5.92 1.86 -10.87
N PHE A 24 -5.83 2.06 -9.56
CA PHE A 24 -7.02 2.05 -8.70
C PHE A 24 -6.82 2.94 -7.48
N ALA A 25 -7.93 3.28 -6.82
CA ALA A 25 -7.93 4.08 -5.60
C ALA A 25 -8.08 3.15 -4.39
N PRO A 26 -7.02 2.94 -3.60
CA PRO A 26 -7.14 2.14 -2.39
C PRO A 26 -7.97 2.87 -1.34
N LYS A 27 -8.48 2.12 -0.38
CA LYS A 27 -9.25 2.65 0.75
C LYS A 27 -8.50 2.42 2.04
N GLY A 28 -8.92 3.13 3.08
CA GLY A 28 -8.41 2.96 4.43
C GLY A 28 -7.15 3.77 4.69
N VAL A 29 -6.59 3.54 5.86
CA VAL A 29 -5.52 4.38 6.42
C VAL A 29 -4.23 3.60 6.68
N SER A 30 -4.18 2.33 6.30
CA SER A 30 -3.07 1.45 6.66
C SER A 30 -1.73 1.83 6.03
N MET A 31 -1.73 2.63 4.97
CA MET A 31 -0.50 3.09 4.31
C MET A 31 -0.16 4.55 4.58
N ARG A 32 -0.83 5.20 5.53
CA ARG A 32 -0.40 6.52 6.00
C ARG A 32 1.01 6.46 6.56
N PRO A 33 1.82 7.49 6.37
CA PRO A 33 1.57 8.77 5.72
C PRO A 33 1.88 8.78 4.21
N PHE A 34 2.23 7.64 3.61
CA PHE A 34 2.69 7.58 2.22
C PHE A 34 1.55 7.51 1.20
N ILE A 35 0.49 6.77 1.52
CA ILE A 35 -0.68 6.65 0.66
C ILE A 35 -1.92 6.97 1.50
N GLU A 36 -2.71 7.93 1.04
CA GLU A 36 -3.97 8.29 1.67
C GLU A 36 -5.12 7.60 0.92
N GLY A 37 -5.75 6.63 1.57
CA GLY A 37 -6.90 5.94 1.02
C GLY A 37 -8.06 6.89 0.77
N GLY A 38 -8.80 6.67 -0.31
CA GLY A 38 -9.90 7.53 -0.71
C GLY A 38 -9.50 8.80 -1.45
N ARG A 39 -8.22 9.18 -1.42
CA ARG A 39 -7.69 10.35 -2.13
C ARG A 39 -6.66 9.98 -3.19
N ASP A 40 -5.69 9.18 -2.81
CA ASP A 40 -4.58 8.82 -3.68
C ASP A 40 -4.95 7.64 -4.59
N LYS A 41 -4.33 7.59 -5.75
CA LYS A 41 -4.41 6.46 -6.67
C LYS A 41 -3.06 5.80 -6.79
N VAL A 42 -3.05 4.49 -6.96
CA VAL A 42 -1.83 3.72 -7.17
C VAL A 42 -1.85 3.05 -8.52
N VAL A 43 -0.67 2.96 -9.14
CA VAL A 43 -0.48 2.19 -10.37
C VAL A 43 0.30 0.93 -10.03
N LEU A 44 -0.27 -0.20 -10.40
CA LEU A 44 0.31 -1.52 -10.18
C LEU A 44 0.94 -2.05 -11.46
N LYS A 45 1.99 -2.82 -11.28
CA LYS A 45 2.62 -3.64 -12.32
C LYS A 45 2.87 -5.03 -11.76
N LEU A 46 2.97 -6.03 -12.63
CA LEU A 46 3.32 -7.38 -12.20
C LEU A 46 4.64 -7.35 -11.41
N CYS A 47 4.66 -8.06 -10.28
CA CYS A 47 5.85 -8.15 -9.44
C CYS A 47 6.62 -9.42 -9.81
N SER A 48 7.75 -9.26 -10.52
CA SER A 48 8.59 -10.39 -10.90
C SER A 48 9.60 -10.76 -9.81
N GLU A 49 9.97 -9.82 -8.97
CA GLU A 49 11.01 -10.02 -7.96
C GLU A 49 10.68 -9.22 -6.69
N PRO A 50 10.06 -9.85 -5.68
CA PRO A 50 9.77 -9.17 -4.43
C PRO A 50 11.05 -8.72 -3.72
N LYS A 51 11.05 -7.49 -3.23
CA LYS A 51 12.17 -6.91 -2.47
C LYS A 51 11.64 -6.14 -1.27
N VAL A 52 12.43 -6.13 -0.20
CA VAL A 52 12.14 -5.29 0.97
C VAL A 52 12.02 -3.82 0.56
N GLY A 53 10.98 -3.17 1.01
CA GLY A 53 10.72 -1.75 0.76
C GLY A 53 9.70 -1.47 -0.33
N ILE A 54 9.39 -2.42 -1.21
CA ILE A 54 8.35 -2.20 -2.21
C ILE A 54 6.96 -2.39 -1.60
N ILE A 55 5.99 -1.66 -2.14
CA ILE A 55 4.58 -1.78 -1.75
C ILE A 55 3.92 -2.74 -2.74
N VAL A 56 3.21 -3.73 -2.22
CA VAL A 56 2.58 -4.76 -3.04
C VAL A 56 1.11 -4.89 -2.73
N LEU A 57 0.35 -5.32 -3.73
CA LEU A 57 -1.00 -5.85 -3.56
C LEU A 57 -0.88 -7.35 -3.43
N ALA A 58 -1.39 -7.90 -2.35
CA ALA A 58 -1.33 -9.33 -2.07
C ALA A 58 -2.68 -9.85 -1.60
N LYS A 59 -2.94 -11.12 -1.84
CA LYS A 59 -4.11 -11.81 -1.31
C LYS A 59 -3.67 -12.68 -0.15
N VAL A 60 -4.11 -12.34 1.05
CA VAL A 60 -3.77 -13.02 2.30
C VAL A 60 -5.05 -13.42 3.01
N ASN A 61 -5.24 -14.73 3.27
CA ASN A 61 -6.43 -15.25 3.94
C ASN A 61 -7.73 -14.74 3.30
N ASP A 62 -7.82 -14.83 1.98
CA ASP A 62 -8.96 -14.37 1.16
C ASP A 62 -9.24 -12.86 1.23
N THR A 63 -8.30 -12.09 1.76
CA THR A 63 -8.40 -10.63 1.84
C THR A 63 -7.29 -9.99 1.01
N TYR A 64 -7.62 -8.96 0.25
CA TYR A 64 -6.64 -8.19 -0.50
C TYR A 64 -6.07 -7.09 0.39
N VAL A 65 -4.74 -7.01 0.46
CA VAL A 65 -4.04 -5.97 1.22
C VAL A 65 -3.04 -5.25 0.33
N LEU A 66 -2.92 -3.94 0.52
CA LEU A 66 -1.91 -3.11 -0.13
C LEU A 66 -0.96 -2.65 0.96
N HIS A 67 0.14 -3.35 1.12
CA HIS A 67 1.09 -3.10 2.20
C HIS A 67 2.53 -3.16 1.70
N ARG A 68 3.45 -2.68 2.52
CA ARG A 68 4.88 -2.67 2.20
C ARG A 68 5.53 -3.98 2.65
N ILE A 69 6.48 -4.47 1.86
CA ILE A 69 7.32 -5.60 2.27
C ILE A 69 8.33 -5.08 3.29
N TYR A 70 8.20 -5.53 4.53
CA TYR A 70 9.10 -5.15 5.62
C TYR A 70 10.26 -6.12 5.78
N LYS A 71 10.06 -7.39 5.49
CA LYS A 71 11.07 -8.42 5.69
C LYS A 71 10.83 -9.61 4.77
N ILE A 72 11.89 -10.23 4.31
CA ILE A 72 11.84 -11.49 3.56
C ILE A 72 12.74 -12.47 4.27
N ARG A 73 12.18 -13.62 4.68
CA ARG A 73 12.90 -14.72 5.31
C ARG A 73 12.64 -16.01 4.54
N GLY A 74 13.57 -16.41 3.68
CA GLY A 74 13.36 -17.54 2.80
C GLY A 74 12.15 -17.32 1.90
N LYS A 75 11.17 -18.21 1.99
CA LYS A 75 9.91 -18.09 1.22
C LYS A 75 8.86 -17.22 1.89
N LYS A 76 9.08 -16.80 3.14
CA LYS A 76 8.14 -15.98 3.90
C LYS A 76 8.37 -14.50 3.63
N ILE A 77 7.33 -13.82 3.25
CA ILE A 77 7.32 -12.38 3.00
C ILE A 77 6.43 -11.74 4.05
N ILE A 78 7.01 -10.82 4.83
CA ILE A 78 6.31 -10.14 5.91
C ILE A 78 5.88 -8.77 5.40
N LEU A 79 4.56 -8.56 5.39
CA LEU A 79 3.93 -7.32 4.96
C LEU A 79 3.45 -6.53 6.16
N GLN A 80 3.54 -5.22 6.07
CA GLN A 80 2.99 -4.34 7.07
C GLN A 80 2.55 -3.03 6.41
N GLY A 81 1.39 -2.53 6.80
CA GLY A 81 0.98 -1.19 6.43
C GLY A 81 1.82 -0.17 7.20
N ASP A 82 2.30 0.86 6.51
CA ASP A 82 3.13 1.90 7.14
C ASP A 82 2.40 2.61 8.29
N GLY A 83 1.09 2.75 8.17
CA GLY A 83 0.24 3.31 9.22
C GLY A 83 -0.32 2.28 10.21
N ASN A 84 -0.02 1.01 10.01
CA ASN A 84 -0.46 -0.07 10.91
C ASN A 84 0.74 -0.53 11.74
N LEU A 85 0.90 0.06 12.93
CA LEU A 85 2.11 -0.10 13.73
C LEU A 85 2.22 -1.44 14.44
N THR A 86 1.13 -2.21 14.54
CA THR A 86 1.08 -3.44 15.32
C THR A 86 0.73 -4.69 14.52
N GLY A 87 0.15 -4.55 13.33
CA GLY A 87 -0.32 -5.67 12.53
C GLY A 87 0.64 -6.01 11.40
N GLN A 88 0.88 -7.31 11.21
CA GLN A 88 1.67 -7.81 10.10
C GLN A 88 0.93 -8.97 9.43
N GLU A 89 1.15 -9.15 8.13
CA GLU A 89 0.70 -10.32 7.40
C GLU A 89 1.92 -11.10 6.92
N VAL A 90 1.79 -12.40 6.84
CA VAL A 90 2.81 -13.28 6.26
C VAL A 90 2.24 -13.91 5.01
N CYS A 91 2.96 -13.79 3.92
CA CYS A 91 2.57 -14.38 2.66
C CYS A 91 3.78 -15.01 1.95
N THR A 92 3.53 -15.58 0.79
CA THR A 92 4.56 -16.09 -0.11
C THR A 92 4.52 -15.32 -1.41
N GLU A 93 5.51 -15.54 -2.26
CA GLU A 93 5.57 -14.88 -3.57
C GLU A 93 4.31 -15.12 -4.42
N LYS A 94 3.70 -16.30 -4.29
CA LYS A 94 2.47 -16.67 -5.02
C LYS A 94 1.27 -15.78 -4.65
N ASP A 95 1.28 -15.24 -3.45
CA ASP A 95 0.18 -14.40 -2.95
C ASP A 95 0.27 -12.97 -3.45
N ILE A 96 1.43 -12.55 -3.98
CA ILE A 96 1.66 -11.21 -4.47
C ILE A 96 1.07 -11.08 -5.88
N ILE A 97 0.14 -10.15 -6.03
CA ILE A 97 -0.56 -9.89 -7.29
C ILE A 97 0.19 -8.88 -8.13
N GLY A 98 0.71 -7.83 -7.50
CA GLY A 98 1.43 -6.78 -8.20
C GLY A 98 2.16 -5.86 -7.24
N ARG A 99 3.00 -4.99 -7.79
CA ARG A 99 3.72 -3.98 -7.02
C ARG A 99 3.30 -2.58 -7.43
N VAL A 100 3.35 -1.66 -6.49
CA VAL A 100 3.11 -0.24 -6.77
C VAL A 100 4.34 0.35 -7.43
N VAL A 101 4.15 0.91 -8.62
CA VAL A 101 5.22 1.60 -9.37
C VAL A 101 5.02 3.10 -9.37
N ARG A 102 3.83 3.58 -9.03
CA ARG A 102 3.51 5.01 -9.03
C ARG A 102 2.38 5.29 -8.05
N VAL A 103 2.47 6.42 -7.38
CA VAL A 103 1.39 6.95 -6.52
C VAL A 103 1.03 8.34 -7.03
N LYS A 104 -0.26 8.58 -7.25
CA LYS A 104 -0.79 9.88 -7.63
C LYS A 104 -1.57 10.45 -6.46
N GLY A 105 -1.15 11.59 -5.97
CA GLY A 105 -1.82 12.27 -4.86
C GLY A 105 -2.95 13.17 -5.31
N LYS A 106 -3.31 14.11 -4.45
CA LYS A 106 -4.35 15.11 -4.71
C LYS A 106 -4.09 15.83 -6.03
N TYR A 107 -5.15 16.01 -6.84
CA TYR A 107 -5.09 16.64 -8.18
C TYR A 107 -4.21 15.88 -9.19
N GLY A 108 -4.01 14.59 -9.00
CA GLY A 108 -3.23 13.76 -9.92
C GLY A 108 -1.73 13.98 -9.86
N LYS A 109 -1.23 14.74 -8.88
CA LYS A 109 0.21 14.97 -8.71
C LYS A 109 0.93 13.69 -8.32
N HIS A 110 2.04 13.40 -9.00
CA HIS A 110 2.87 12.26 -8.66
C HIS A 110 3.51 12.46 -7.29
N LYS A 111 3.35 11.47 -6.42
CA LYS A 111 4.04 11.42 -5.13
C LYS A 111 5.32 10.63 -5.28
N ARG A 112 6.35 11.02 -4.53
CA ARG A 112 7.61 10.29 -4.51
C ARG A 112 7.39 8.89 -3.91
N LEU A 113 7.71 7.87 -4.66
CA LEU A 113 7.67 6.49 -4.19
C LEU A 113 8.99 6.18 -3.48
N THR A 114 8.94 5.96 -2.17
CA THR A 114 10.11 5.63 -1.36
C THR A 114 10.07 4.18 -0.92
N LYS A 115 11.23 3.65 -0.54
CA LYS A 115 11.33 2.31 0.06
C LYS A 115 10.92 2.29 1.53
N GLY A 116 10.58 3.44 2.10
CA GLY A 116 10.15 3.55 3.49
C GLY A 116 11.22 3.18 4.51
N ARG A 117 12.50 3.21 4.13
CA ARG A 117 13.59 2.79 5.01
C ARG A 117 13.66 3.62 6.27
N LEU A 118 13.62 4.94 6.13
CA LEU A 118 13.65 5.84 7.28
C LEU A 118 12.44 5.60 8.19
N TRP A 119 11.25 5.51 7.60
CA TRP A 119 10.02 5.28 8.35
C TRP A 119 10.07 3.98 9.15
N ARG A 120 10.48 2.89 8.51
CA ARG A 120 10.52 1.56 9.15
C ARG A 120 11.48 1.50 10.33
N HIS A 121 12.53 2.33 10.33
CA HIS A 121 13.55 2.34 11.38
C HIS A 121 13.30 3.41 12.45
N LEU A 122 12.29 4.27 12.29
CA LEU A 122 11.92 5.20 13.34
C LEU A 122 11.36 4.47 14.56
N PRO A 123 11.66 4.95 15.79
CA PRO A 123 11.02 4.41 16.98
C PRO A 123 9.51 4.46 16.90
N LEU A 124 8.85 3.49 17.50
CA LEU A 124 7.39 3.35 17.45
C LEU A 124 6.68 4.61 17.95
N PHE A 125 7.17 5.21 19.04
CA PHE A 125 6.53 6.40 19.61
C PHE A 125 6.60 7.60 18.66
N ILE A 126 7.69 7.73 17.90
CA ILE A 126 7.82 8.80 16.89
C ILE A 126 6.84 8.57 15.74
N ARG A 127 6.74 7.32 15.27
CA ARG A 127 5.75 6.99 14.22
C ARG A 127 4.33 7.29 14.66
N LYS A 128 3.99 6.99 15.92
CA LYS A 128 2.68 7.32 16.48
C LYS A 128 2.43 8.83 16.48
N ILE A 129 3.41 9.62 16.87
CA ILE A 129 3.29 11.09 16.87
C ILE A 129 3.08 11.61 15.44
N VAL A 130 3.91 11.15 14.50
CA VAL A 130 3.81 11.57 13.09
C VAL A 130 2.44 11.24 12.52
N LEU A 131 1.93 10.03 12.77
CA LEU A 131 0.61 9.63 12.29
C LEU A 131 -0.51 10.46 12.89
N LYS A 132 -0.39 10.82 14.16
CA LYS A 132 -1.37 11.69 14.83
C LYS A 132 -1.39 13.10 14.21
N ILE A 133 -0.22 13.67 13.99
CA ILE A 133 -0.09 14.99 13.34
C ILE A 133 -0.64 14.92 11.91
N TYR A 134 -0.29 13.88 11.17
CA TYR A 134 -0.77 13.66 9.81
C TYR A 134 -2.30 13.59 9.77
N ARG A 135 -2.91 12.86 10.69
CA ARG A 135 -4.37 12.75 10.79
C ARG A 135 -5.02 14.13 11.01
N ILE A 136 -4.43 14.95 11.86
CA ILE A 136 -4.92 16.30 12.11
C ILE A 136 -4.82 17.16 10.84
N CYS A 137 -3.69 17.09 10.13
CA CYS A 137 -3.50 17.82 8.89
C CYS A 137 -4.51 17.41 7.82
N ILE A 138 -4.82 16.12 7.70
CA ILE A 138 -5.82 15.62 6.74
C ILE A 138 -7.20 16.17 7.09
N LEU A 139 -7.59 16.13 8.37
CA LEU A 139 -8.88 16.65 8.82
C LEU A 139 -9.03 18.15 8.53
N LEU A 140 -7.94 18.92 8.69
CA LEU A 140 -7.97 20.35 8.41
C LEU A 140 -8.08 20.64 6.91
N THR A 141 -7.38 19.87 6.06
CA THR A 141 -7.47 20.05 4.60
C THR A 141 -8.84 19.66 4.06
N ASP A 142 -9.48 18.64 4.62
CA ASP A 142 -10.83 18.25 4.20
C ASP A 142 -11.86 19.31 4.57
N TYR A 143 -11.57 20.17 5.52
CA TYR A 143 -12.45 21.25 5.94
C TYR A 143 -12.38 22.48 5.03
N GLU A 144 -11.29 22.63 4.28
CA GLU A 144 -11.10 23.75 3.35
C GLU A 144 -11.65 23.48 1.95
N ASP A 145 -11.97 22.25 1.67
CA ASP A 145 -12.57 21.81 0.40
C ASP A 145 -14.09 21.67 0.54
#